data_26b33967755a95682d0ce2d82b815e8d
#
_entry.id   26b33967755a95682d0ce2d82b815e8d
#
_cell.length_a   1.000
_cell.length_b   1.000
_cell.length_c   1.000
_cell.angle_alpha   90.00
_cell.angle_beta   90.00
_cell.angle_gamma   90.00
#
_symmetry.space_group_name_H-M   'P 1'
#
loop_
_entity.id
_entity.type
_entity.pdbx_description
1 polymer ?
#
loop_
_entity_poly.entity_id
_entity_poly.type
_entity_poly.pdbx_seq_one_letter_code
_entity_poly.pdbx_strand_id
1 'polypeptide(L)'
;MKTLTHFFVALFAVVFFAACTVNNVTEDKKLGQFFEANKVTGTFGMFDNSRGDFTIYDLTRFRKPVSPAQTFHIFSSLVALHTGKLTDDSSTVVGADSASSTLSLSQAFKNNSEAHFKSIANLIGKDTLKYWMDSVKYGNKKIGNDVTAFWMNDSLKISPDEQLGMIKRLYFKQHPFRASVQEQVKKMMVVVNNAQYQLAYQQGSIVRGNQQQAWIVGWIEENRHVYPFVLSFDAALDADTDAIGKKLSEDILRDLGFFKGIM
;
A
#
# COMPACT_ATOMS: atom_id res chain seq x y z
N MET A 1 -53.19 -30.70 -3.67
CA MET A 1 -52.09 -30.94 -2.73
C MET A 1 -50.69 -30.79 -3.38
N LYS A 2 -50.42 -31.17 -4.61
CA LYS A 2 -49.12 -31.07 -5.26
C LYS A 2 -48.63 -29.62 -5.51
N THR A 3 -49.50 -28.67 -5.80
CA THR A 3 -49.18 -27.26 -6.06
C THR A 3 -48.80 -26.48 -4.80
N LEU A 4 -49.34 -26.84 -3.63
CA LEU A 4 -49.03 -26.20 -2.35
C LEU A 4 -47.63 -26.56 -1.85
N THR A 5 -47.20 -27.80 -2.10
CA THR A 5 -45.86 -28.29 -1.72
C THR A 5 -44.74 -27.59 -2.50
N HIS A 6 -44.98 -27.26 -3.78
CA HIS A 6 -43.98 -26.53 -4.60
C HIS A 6 -43.86 -25.08 -4.19
N PHE A 7 -44.95 -24.46 -3.68
CA PHE A 7 -44.90 -23.08 -3.19
C PHE A 7 -44.08 -22.96 -1.89
N PHE A 8 -44.21 -23.94 -0.98
CA PHE A 8 -43.42 -23.97 0.25
C PHE A 8 -41.95 -24.27 0.01
N VAL A 9 -41.59 -25.11 -0.95
CA VAL A 9 -40.19 -25.39 -1.32
C VAL A 9 -39.54 -24.16 -1.97
N ALA A 10 -40.27 -23.43 -2.82
CA ALA A 10 -39.77 -22.19 -3.43
C ALA A 10 -39.58 -21.06 -2.39
N LEU A 11 -40.49 -20.95 -1.39
CA LEU A 11 -40.37 -19.97 -0.32
C LEU A 11 -39.19 -20.28 0.62
N PHE A 12 -38.91 -21.57 0.88
CA PHE A 12 -37.78 -21.99 1.70
C PHE A 12 -36.41 -21.77 1.01
N ALA A 13 -36.36 -21.91 -0.32
CA ALA A 13 -35.16 -21.62 -1.11
C ALA A 13 -34.81 -20.13 -1.15
N VAL A 14 -35.79 -19.22 -1.14
CA VAL A 14 -35.57 -17.76 -1.13
C VAL A 14 -35.01 -17.27 0.22
N VAL A 15 -35.37 -17.91 1.33
CA VAL A 15 -34.88 -17.54 2.67
C VAL A 15 -33.40 -17.91 2.88
N PHE A 16 -32.88 -18.91 2.15
CA PHE A 16 -31.47 -19.31 2.28
C PHE A 16 -30.49 -18.40 1.53
N PHE A 17 -30.94 -17.53 0.63
CA PHE A 17 -30.09 -16.57 -0.07
C PHE A 17 -29.95 -15.21 0.66
N ALA A 18 -30.62 -15.02 1.79
CA ALA A 18 -30.38 -13.88 2.69
C ALA A 18 -29.24 -14.16 3.70
N ALA A 19 -28.31 -15.06 3.36
CA ALA A 19 -27.17 -15.39 4.19
C ALA A 19 -26.10 -14.32 4.11
N CYS A 20 -26.06 -13.50 5.15
CA CYS A 20 -24.86 -12.88 5.73
C CYS A 20 -23.80 -12.42 4.72
N THR A 21 -23.90 -11.22 4.20
CA THR A 21 -22.71 -10.43 4.00
C THR A 21 -22.14 -10.15 5.39
N VAL A 22 -21.20 -10.98 5.83
CA VAL A 22 -20.41 -10.66 7.02
C VAL A 22 -19.73 -9.33 6.73
N ASN A 23 -20.22 -8.26 7.37
CA ASN A 23 -19.56 -6.96 7.29
C ASN A 23 -18.31 -7.06 8.14
N ASN A 24 -17.18 -7.43 7.52
CA ASN A 24 -15.87 -7.53 8.15
C ASN A 24 -15.12 -6.19 8.19
N VAL A 25 -15.82 -5.09 8.01
CA VAL A 25 -15.28 -3.73 8.04
C VAL A 25 -15.82 -3.01 9.27
N THR A 26 -14.92 -2.61 10.16
CA THR A 26 -15.21 -1.76 11.31
C THR A 26 -14.65 -0.37 11.06
N GLU A 27 -15.50 0.66 11.06
CA GLU A 27 -15.05 2.04 11.04
C GLU A 27 -14.76 2.51 12.47
N ASP A 28 -13.48 2.75 12.79
CA ASP A 28 -13.04 3.25 14.10
C ASP A 28 -12.79 4.76 14.05
N LYS A 29 -13.79 5.52 14.45
CA LYS A 29 -13.73 7.00 14.51
C LYS A 29 -12.78 7.53 15.57
N LYS A 30 -12.43 6.73 16.60
CA LYS A 30 -11.53 7.16 17.68
C LYS A 30 -10.12 7.41 17.16
N LEU A 31 -9.71 6.72 16.09
CA LEU A 31 -8.41 6.95 15.46
C LEU A 31 -8.24 8.39 14.95
N GLY A 32 -9.33 9.13 14.74
CA GLY A 32 -9.31 10.55 14.33
C GLY A 32 -8.52 11.45 15.27
N GLN A 33 -8.49 11.14 16.58
CA GLN A 33 -7.71 11.90 17.57
C GLN A 33 -6.21 12.00 17.22
N PHE A 34 -5.64 10.97 16.57
CA PHE A 34 -4.23 10.97 16.19
C PHE A 34 -3.96 11.90 15.02
N PHE A 35 -4.90 11.99 14.08
CA PHE A 35 -4.83 12.95 12.97
C PHE A 35 -4.95 14.38 13.46
N GLU A 36 -5.90 14.66 14.34
CA GLU A 36 -6.10 15.98 14.96
C GLU A 36 -4.86 16.42 15.77
N ALA A 37 -4.30 15.52 16.58
CA ALA A 37 -3.09 15.79 17.39
C ALA A 37 -1.87 16.15 16.53
N ASN A 38 -1.78 15.62 15.32
CA ASN A 38 -0.71 15.92 14.37
C ASN A 38 -1.09 17.02 13.34
N LYS A 39 -2.27 17.66 13.48
CA LYS A 39 -2.78 18.73 12.61
C LYS A 39 -2.83 18.33 11.13
N VAL A 40 -3.22 17.12 10.84
CA VAL A 40 -3.37 16.55 9.51
C VAL A 40 -4.78 16.01 9.33
N THR A 41 -5.19 15.84 8.06
CA THR A 41 -6.42 15.15 7.71
C THR A 41 -6.08 13.92 6.89
N GLY A 42 -6.73 12.78 7.15
CA GLY A 42 -6.31 11.57 6.46
C GLY A 42 -7.22 10.39 6.73
N THR A 43 -6.74 9.23 6.39
CA THR A 43 -7.40 7.94 6.60
C THR A 43 -6.36 6.89 6.96
N PHE A 44 -6.78 5.91 7.73
CA PHE A 44 -6.01 4.72 8.06
C PHE A 44 -6.85 3.48 7.79
N GLY A 45 -6.21 2.41 7.35
CA GLY A 45 -6.84 1.10 7.24
C GLY A 45 -5.86 -0.01 7.53
N MET A 46 -6.31 -1.01 8.26
CA MET A 46 -5.55 -2.21 8.61
C MET A 46 -6.39 -3.46 8.39
N PHE A 47 -5.75 -4.52 7.92
CA PHE A 47 -6.35 -5.84 7.80
C PHE A 47 -5.76 -6.78 8.85
N ASP A 48 -6.62 -7.34 9.70
CA ASP A 48 -6.26 -8.43 10.62
C ASP A 48 -6.36 -9.77 9.89
N ASN A 49 -5.21 -10.36 9.58
CA ASN A 49 -5.18 -11.65 8.88
C ASN A 49 -5.67 -12.83 9.75
N SER A 50 -5.66 -12.70 11.07
CA SER A 50 -6.11 -13.78 11.96
C SER A 50 -7.64 -13.90 11.99
N ARG A 51 -8.35 -12.78 11.84
CA ARG A 51 -9.81 -12.68 11.91
C ARG A 51 -10.46 -12.48 10.54
N GLY A 52 -9.71 -11.96 9.57
CA GLY A 52 -10.25 -11.57 8.28
C GLY A 52 -10.98 -10.22 8.30
N ASP A 53 -10.74 -9.39 9.33
CA ASP A 53 -11.44 -8.13 9.57
C ASP A 53 -10.61 -6.92 9.14
N PHE A 54 -11.31 -5.83 8.82
CA PHE A 54 -10.71 -4.54 8.52
C PHE A 54 -11.08 -3.53 9.61
N THR A 55 -10.09 -2.79 10.11
CA THR A 55 -10.28 -1.58 10.93
C THR A 55 -9.94 -0.39 10.07
N ILE A 56 -10.87 0.55 9.90
CA ILE A 56 -10.72 1.70 9.00
C ILE A 56 -11.12 2.98 9.75
N TYR A 57 -10.34 4.03 9.59
CA TYR A 57 -10.71 5.40 9.92
C TYR A 57 -10.98 6.18 8.64
N ASP A 58 -12.10 6.90 8.58
CA ASP A 58 -12.61 7.66 7.43
C ASP A 58 -12.72 6.79 6.15
N LEU A 59 -13.72 5.93 6.13
CA LEU A 59 -14.02 5.03 5.01
C LEU A 59 -14.22 5.77 3.68
N THR A 60 -14.75 7.00 3.71
CA THR A 60 -14.97 7.82 2.51
C THR A 60 -13.63 8.19 1.86
N ARG A 61 -12.69 8.68 2.68
CA ARG A 61 -11.34 9.02 2.23
C ARG A 61 -10.54 7.76 1.85
N PHE A 62 -10.75 6.66 2.56
CA PHE A 62 -10.08 5.38 2.31
C PHE A 62 -10.36 4.83 0.90
N ARG A 63 -11.52 5.13 0.34
CA ARG A 63 -11.94 4.74 -1.02
C ARG A 63 -11.61 5.78 -2.10
N LYS A 64 -11.08 6.94 -1.74
CA LYS A 64 -10.80 8.02 -2.69
C LYS A 64 -9.44 7.84 -3.34
N PRO A 65 -9.35 7.66 -4.68
CA PRO A 65 -8.09 7.51 -5.38
C PRO A 65 -7.28 8.82 -5.41
N VAL A 66 -6.01 8.75 -5.04
CA VAL A 66 -5.04 9.85 -5.10
C VAL A 66 -3.72 9.35 -5.69
N SER A 67 -2.77 10.25 -5.99
CA SER A 67 -1.45 9.87 -6.50
C SER A 67 -0.72 8.95 -5.51
N PRO A 68 -0.10 7.84 -5.95
CA PRO A 68 0.65 6.95 -5.07
C PRO A 68 1.97 7.54 -4.56
N ALA A 69 2.46 8.61 -5.16
CA ALA A 69 3.80 9.14 -4.87
C ALA A 69 4.86 8.03 -4.91
N GLN A 70 5.89 8.11 -4.08
CA GLN A 70 6.98 7.12 -4.05
C GLN A 70 6.55 5.72 -3.56
N THR A 71 5.33 5.52 -3.04
CA THR A 71 4.86 4.15 -2.76
C THR A 71 4.76 3.29 -4.04
N PHE A 72 4.71 3.94 -5.21
CA PHE A 72 4.83 3.28 -6.52
C PHE A 72 6.16 2.56 -6.71
N HIS A 73 7.21 2.91 -5.96
CA HIS A 73 8.52 2.24 -6.01
C HIS A 73 8.42 0.75 -5.67
N ILE A 74 7.45 0.34 -4.84
CA ILE A 74 7.17 -1.08 -4.55
C ILE A 74 6.81 -1.80 -5.86
N PHE A 75 5.86 -1.25 -6.61
CA PHE A 75 5.40 -1.86 -7.86
C PHE A 75 6.48 -1.84 -8.95
N SER A 76 7.19 -0.73 -9.16
CA SER A 76 8.27 -0.66 -10.14
C SER A 76 9.42 -1.61 -9.82
N SER A 77 9.76 -1.82 -8.56
CA SER A 77 10.75 -2.83 -8.14
C SER A 77 10.31 -4.24 -8.48
N LEU A 78 9.03 -4.59 -8.22
CA LEU A 78 8.46 -5.89 -8.60
C LEU A 78 8.57 -6.12 -10.11
N VAL A 79 8.22 -5.13 -10.91
CA VAL A 79 8.26 -5.23 -12.38
C VAL A 79 9.71 -5.33 -12.87
N ALA A 80 10.62 -4.47 -12.41
CA ALA A 80 12.02 -4.47 -12.83
C ALA A 80 12.71 -5.81 -12.56
N LEU A 81 12.53 -6.35 -11.37
CA LEU A 81 13.09 -7.64 -10.97
C LEU A 81 12.42 -8.81 -11.69
N HIS A 82 11.10 -8.79 -11.84
CA HIS A 82 10.37 -9.87 -12.49
C HIS A 82 10.70 -10.00 -13.97
N THR A 83 10.85 -8.89 -14.68
CA THR A 83 11.17 -8.84 -16.10
C THR A 83 12.66 -9.00 -16.42
N GLY A 84 13.52 -9.11 -15.37
CA GLY A 84 14.96 -9.24 -15.52
C GLY A 84 15.65 -7.96 -15.98
N LYS A 85 15.00 -6.81 -15.89
CA LYS A 85 15.63 -5.49 -16.11
C LYS A 85 16.66 -5.18 -15.03
N LEU A 86 16.39 -5.65 -13.81
CA LEU A 86 17.34 -5.76 -12.71
C LEU A 86 17.35 -7.24 -12.26
N THR A 87 18.53 -7.74 -11.91
CA THR A 87 18.70 -9.17 -11.54
C THR A 87 18.30 -9.44 -10.11
N ASP A 88 18.63 -8.50 -9.21
CA ASP A 88 18.38 -8.58 -7.77
C ASP A 88 18.39 -7.19 -7.14
N ASP A 89 18.22 -7.11 -5.82
CA ASP A 89 18.20 -5.89 -5.03
C ASP A 89 19.58 -5.21 -4.88
N SER A 90 20.66 -5.88 -5.26
CA SER A 90 22.03 -5.33 -5.33
C SER A 90 22.35 -4.71 -6.68
N SER A 91 21.51 -4.93 -7.71
CA SER A 91 21.69 -4.36 -9.05
C SER A 91 21.79 -2.84 -9.00
N THR A 92 22.83 -2.28 -9.62
CA THR A 92 23.11 -0.85 -9.59
C THR A 92 22.32 -0.08 -10.62
N VAL A 93 21.88 1.11 -10.25
CA VAL A 93 21.15 2.05 -11.08
C VAL A 93 21.80 3.43 -10.96
N VAL A 94 21.95 4.13 -12.08
CA VAL A 94 22.36 5.54 -12.12
C VAL A 94 21.11 6.40 -12.07
N GLY A 95 21.07 7.43 -11.25
CA GLY A 95 19.95 8.36 -11.21
C GLY A 95 19.77 9.14 -12.50
N ALA A 96 18.56 9.60 -12.76
CA ALA A 96 18.18 10.28 -14.01
C ALA A 96 18.69 11.74 -14.10
N ASP A 97 19.13 12.31 -13.00
CA ASP A 97 19.73 13.65 -12.97
C ASP A 97 21.26 13.59 -12.94
N SER A 98 21.91 14.68 -13.41
CA SER A 98 23.37 14.76 -13.53
C SER A 98 24.11 14.79 -12.18
N ALA A 99 23.39 15.00 -11.08
CA ALA A 99 23.94 15.04 -9.71
C ALA A 99 23.81 13.69 -9.00
N SER A 100 23.07 12.74 -9.56
CA SER A 100 22.81 11.45 -8.92
C SER A 100 23.98 10.50 -9.02
N SER A 101 24.35 9.93 -7.88
CA SER A 101 25.30 8.83 -7.79
C SER A 101 24.72 7.50 -8.26
N THR A 102 25.56 6.50 -8.37
CA THR A 102 25.11 5.11 -8.58
C THR A 102 24.69 4.51 -7.23
N LEU A 103 23.49 3.97 -7.15
CA LEU A 103 22.96 3.24 -5.99
C LEU A 103 22.53 1.84 -6.38
N SER A 104 22.56 0.90 -5.44
CA SER A 104 21.84 -0.36 -5.63
C SER A 104 20.32 -0.12 -5.60
N LEU A 105 19.53 -1.03 -6.16
CA LEU A 105 18.06 -0.98 -6.06
C LEU A 105 17.61 -0.85 -4.59
N SER A 106 18.20 -1.65 -3.70
CA SER A 106 17.89 -1.60 -2.27
C SER A 106 18.20 -0.25 -1.63
N GLN A 107 19.33 0.38 -1.99
CA GLN A 107 19.69 1.72 -1.51
C GLN A 107 18.75 2.78 -2.09
N ALA A 108 18.46 2.74 -3.39
CA ALA A 108 17.55 3.66 -4.04
C ALA A 108 16.13 3.58 -3.43
N PHE A 109 15.69 2.36 -3.11
CA PHE A 109 14.40 2.09 -2.47
C PHE A 109 14.34 2.66 -1.04
N LYS A 110 15.34 2.36 -0.20
CA LYS A 110 15.44 2.84 1.19
C LYS A 110 15.59 4.35 1.29
N ASN A 111 16.34 4.94 0.38
CA ASN A 111 16.52 6.40 0.30
C ASN A 111 15.36 7.12 -0.36
N ASN A 112 14.33 6.39 -0.80
CA ASN A 112 13.17 6.92 -1.50
C ASN A 112 13.53 7.77 -2.73
N SER A 113 14.61 7.37 -3.44
CA SER A 113 15.27 8.19 -4.45
C SER A 113 14.50 8.26 -5.75
N GLU A 114 13.80 9.38 -5.96
CA GLU A 114 13.01 9.65 -7.16
C GLU A 114 13.87 9.58 -8.43
N ALA A 115 15.10 10.12 -8.42
CA ALA A 115 15.98 10.12 -9.60
C ALA A 115 16.30 8.70 -10.09
N HIS A 116 16.53 7.75 -9.17
CA HIS A 116 16.81 6.36 -9.53
C HIS A 116 15.56 5.65 -10.02
N PHE A 117 14.39 5.91 -9.44
CA PHE A 117 13.15 5.30 -9.89
C PHE A 117 12.65 5.84 -11.23
N LYS A 118 13.01 7.08 -11.62
CA LYS A 118 12.86 7.58 -12.99
C LYS A 118 13.68 6.76 -14.00
N SER A 119 14.95 6.48 -13.67
CA SER A 119 15.79 5.59 -14.50
C SER A 119 15.24 4.17 -14.59
N ILE A 120 14.75 3.60 -13.48
CA ILE A 120 14.12 2.28 -13.45
C ILE A 120 12.86 2.26 -14.31
N ALA A 121 12.02 3.29 -14.25
CA ALA A 121 10.82 3.39 -15.09
C ALA A 121 11.18 3.45 -16.60
N ASN A 122 12.19 4.22 -16.97
CA ASN A 122 12.71 4.23 -18.34
C ASN A 122 13.25 2.86 -18.77
N LEU A 123 14.00 2.18 -17.90
CA LEU A 123 14.56 0.85 -18.16
C LEU A 123 13.47 -0.21 -18.37
N ILE A 124 12.39 -0.14 -17.58
CA ILE A 124 11.21 -1.02 -17.73
C ILE A 124 10.48 -0.71 -19.03
N GLY A 125 10.25 0.57 -19.29
CA GLY A 125 9.49 1.06 -20.46
C GLY A 125 7.98 1.09 -20.24
N LYS A 126 7.32 1.99 -21.00
CA LYS A 126 5.89 2.29 -20.83
C LYS A 126 4.99 1.08 -21.04
N ASP A 127 5.22 0.30 -22.10
CA ASP A 127 4.35 -0.83 -22.44
C ASP A 127 4.44 -1.95 -21.41
N THR A 128 5.64 -2.23 -20.88
CA THR A 128 5.85 -3.22 -19.83
C THR A 128 5.18 -2.77 -18.52
N LEU A 129 5.35 -1.51 -18.12
CA LEU A 129 4.66 -0.95 -16.95
C LEU A 129 3.14 -1.06 -17.13
N LYS A 130 2.62 -0.68 -18.29
CA LYS A 130 1.18 -0.75 -18.58
C LYS A 130 0.64 -2.17 -18.49
N TYR A 131 1.33 -3.13 -19.11
CA TYR A 131 0.97 -4.56 -19.06
C TYR A 131 0.84 -5.05 -17.60
N TRP A 132 1.84 -4.75 -16.76
CA TRP A 132 1.83 -5.20 -15.36
C TRP A 132 0.83 -4.46 -14.50
N MET A 133 0.60 -3.16 -14.74
CA MET A 133 -0.45 -2.42 -14.05
C MET A 133 -1.84 -2.98 -14.37
N ASP A 134 -2.09 -3.37 -15.62
CA ASP A 134 -3.33 -4.04 -16.02
C ASP A 134 -3.47 -5.42 -15.38
N SER A 135 -2.40 -6.20 -15.38
CA SER A 135 -2.35 -7.57 -14.84
C SER A 135 -2.69 -7.61 -13.34
N VAL A 136 -2.16 -6.67 -12.54
CA VAL A 136 -2.44 -6.61 -11.09
C VAL A 136 -3.60 -5.69 -10.73
N LYS A 137 -4.19 -5.00 -11.70
CA LYS A 137 -5.25 -3.99 -11.53
C LYS A 137 -4.80 -2.85 -10.61
N TYR A 138 -3.65 -2.25 -10.90
CA TYR A 138 -3.07 -1.17 -10.10
C TYR A 138 -3.78 0.16 -10.36
N GLY A 139 -4.62 0.59 -9.44
CA GLY A 139 -5.36 1.85 -9.50
C GLY A 139 -6.04 2.09 -10.84
N ASN A 140 -6.00 3.33 -11.33
CA ASN A 140 -6.59 3.73 -12.62
C ASN A 140 -5.77 3.30 -13.86
N LYS A 141 -4.56 2.73 -13.69
CA LYS A 141 -3.66 2.20 -14.73
C LYS A 141 -3.22 3.23 -15.79
N LYS A 142 -3.23 4.52 -15.46
CA LYS A 142 -2.86 5.61 -16.37
C LYS A 142 -1.39 5.97 -16.21
N ILE A 143 -0.62 5.94 -17.32
CA ILE A 143 0.80 6.34 -17.35
C ILE A 143 0.94 7.74 -17.96
N GLY A 144 0.01 8.42 -18.46
CA GLY A 144 0.20 9.73 -19.07
C GLY A 144 1.24 9.71 -20.22
N ASN A 145 1.82 10.88 -20.50
CA ASN A 145 2.82 11.04 -21.58
C ASN A 145 4.25 10.80 -21.08
N ASP A 146 4.53 11.05 -19.81
CA ASP A 146 5.85 10.90 -19.21
C ASP A 146 5.90 9.64 -18.34
N VAL A 147 6.66 8.66 -18.77
CA VAL A 147 6.88 7.39 -18.07
C VAL A 147 7.70 7.57 -16.78
N THR A 148 8.35 8.71 -16.61
CA THR A 148 9.21 8.98 -15.44
C THR A 148 8.56 9.80 -14.35
N ALA A 149 7.31 10.25 -14.54
CA ALA A 149 6.65 11.16 -13.60
C ALA A 149 5.19 10.83 -13.28
N PHE A 150 4.58 9.86 -13.93
CA PHE A 150 3.13 9.61 -13.87
C PHE A 150 2.62 9.22 -12.47
N TRP A 151 3.46 8.73 -11.59
CA TRP A 151 3.13 8.44 -10.19
C TRP A 151 3.25 9.67 -9.27
N MET A 152 3.86 10.77 -9.80
CA MET A 152 4.09 12.04 -9.10
C MET A 152 3.26 13.19 -9.67
N ASN A 153 2.35 12.97 -10.61
CA ASN A 153 1.65 14.06 -11.33
C ASN A 153 0.14 13.83 -11.52
N ASP A 154 -0.52 13.11 -10.64
CA ASP A 154 -1.97 12.84 -10.76
C ASP A 154 -2.45 12.01 -11.97
N SER A 155 -1.57 11.59 -12.89
CA SER A 155 -1.95 10.69 -13.97
C SER A 155 -2.37 9.33 -13.40
N LEU A 156 -1.49 8.74 -12.58
CA LEU A 156 -1.79 7.52 -11.84
C LEU A 156 -2.46 7.87 -10.51
N LYS A 157 -3.57 7.18 -10.23
CA LYS A 157 -4.30 7.29 -8.96
C LYS A 157 -4.65 5.91 -8.44
N ILE A 158 -4.53 5.74 -7.15
CA ILE A 158 -4.89 4.52 -6.42
C ILE A 158 -5.52 4.91 -5.07
N SER A 159 -6.53 4.19 -4.62
CA SER A 159 -7.11 4.43 -3.30
C SER A 159 -6.31 3.74 -2.19
N PRO A 160 -6.41 4.21 -0.94
CA PRO A 160 -5.88 3.48 0.22
C PRO A 160 -6.38 2.03 0.31
N ASP A 161 -7.63 1.79 -0.02
CA ASP A 161 -8.23 0.45 -0.08
C ASP A 161 -7.50 -0.47 -1.09
N GLU A 162 -7.26 0.04 -2.31
CA GLU A 162 -6.51 -0.69 -3.34
C GLU A 162 -5.04 -0.90 -2.92
N GLN A 163 -4.39 0.10 -2.28
CA GLN A 163 -3.02 -0.03 -1.75
C GLN A 163 -2.95 -1.10 -0.66
N LEU A 164 -3.92 -1.14 0.27
CA LEU A 164 -4.00 -2.19 1.29
C LEU A 164 -4.10 -3.58 0.64
N GLY A 165 -4.93 -3.70 -0.39
CA GLY A 165 -5.04 -4.93 -1.17
C GLY A 165 -3.73 -5.31 -1.88
N MET A 166 -2.98 -4.33 -2.40
CA MET A 166 -1.67 -4.55 -3.02
C MET A 166 -0.65 -5.08 -2.02
N ILE A 167 -0.53 -4.45 -0.84
CA ILE A 167 0.40 -4.85 0.23
C ILE A 167 0.04 -6.22 0.80
N LYS A 168 -1.24 -6.49 1.03
CA LYS A 168 -1.71 -7.81 1.46
C LYS A 168 -1.28 -8.90 0.48
N ARG A 169 -1.53 -8.71 -0.83
CA ARG A 169 -1.13 -9.67 -1.86
C ARG A 169 0.39 -9.81 -1.97
N LEU A 170 1.16 -8.73 -1.78
CA LEU A 170 2.61 -8.78 -1.75
C LEU A 170 3.11 -9.65 -0.59
N TYR A 171 2.61 -9.40 0.62
CA TYR A 171 3.02 -10.17 1.79
C TYR A 171 2.80 -11.67 1.60
N PHE A 172 1.62 -12.06 1.12
CA PHE A 172 1.23 -13.47 0.90
C PHE A 172 1.70 -14.05 -0.45
N LYS A 173 2.51 -13.32 -1.22
CA LYS A 173 3.01 -13.74 -2.55
C LYS A 173 1.90 -14.11 -3.54
N GLN A 174 0.80 -13.38 -3.50
CA GLN A 174 -0.40 -13.61 -4.33
C GLN A 174 -0.42 -12.77 -5.60
N HIS A 175 0.60 -11.94 -5.85
CA HIS A 175 0.77 -11.28 -7.13
C HIS A 175 1.32 -12.24 -8.18
N PRO A 176 1.06 -11.99 -9.49
CA PRO A 176 1.56 -12.83 -10.58
C PRO A 176 3.07 -12.65 -10.84
N PHE A 177 3.82 -12.13 -9.89
CA PHE A 177 5.27 -12.03 -9.91
C PHE A 177 5.91 -13.29 -9.31
N ARG A 178 7.14 -13.60 -9.73
CA ARG A 178 7.90 -14.71 -9.12
C ARG A 178 7.97 -14.54 -7.60
N ALA A 179 7.80 -15.64 -6.86
CA ALA A 179 7.79 -15.61 -5.39
C ALA A 179 9.11 -15.04 -4.81
N SER A 180 10.26 -15.37 -5.43
CA SER A 180 11.58 -14.84 -5.03
C SER A 180 11.67 -13.32 -5.20
N VAL A 181 11.05 -12.76 -6.25
CA VAL A 181 10.99 -11.31 -6.48
C VAL A 181 10.14 -10.63 -5.40
N GLN A 182 8.98 -11.20 -5.07
CA GLN A 182 8.13 -10.67 -4.02
C GLN A 182 8.85 -10.68 -2.66
N GLU A 183 9.62 -11.73 -2.35
CA GLU A 183 10.43 -11.78 -1.13
C GLU A 183 11.55 -10.73 -1.11
N GLN A 184 12.22 -10.48 -2.23
CA GLN A 184 13.24 -9.42 -2.30
C GLN A 184 12.63 -8.05 -2.02
N VAL A 185 11.48 -7.72 -2.63
CA VAL A 185 10.81 -6.43 -2.39
C VAL A 185 10.33 -6.32 -0.95
N LYS A 186 9.76 -7.39 -0.37
CA LYS A 186 9.40 -7.42 1.06
C LYS A 186 10.61 -7.11 1.96
N LYS A 187 11.77 -7.71 1.70
CA LYS A 187 13.00 -7.44 2.48
C LYS A 187 13.43 -5.98 2.41
N MET A 188 13.32 -5.34 1.23
CA MET A 188 13.65 -3.93 1.09
C MET A 188 12.74 -3.01 1.91
N MET A 189 11.47 -3.41 2.14
CA MET A 189 10.50 -2.65 2.94
C MET A 189 10.72 -2.72 4.45
N VAL A 190 11.50 -3.68 4.95
CA VAL A 190 11.72 -3.87 6.40
C VAL A 190 12.50 -2.71 6.98
N VAL A 191 11.91 -2.04 7.99
CA VAL A 191 12.52 -0.92 8.72
C VAL A 191 12.89 -1.28 10.16
N VAL A 192 12.14 -2.18 10.79
CA VAL A 192 12.47 -2.75 12.10
C VAL A 192 12.28 -4.26 12.06
N ASN A 193 13.25 -4.98 12.58
CA ASN A 193 13.15 -6.43 12.76
C ASN A 193 13.84 -6.81 14.06
N ASN A 194 13.06 -7.20 15.08
CA ASN A 194 13.56 -7.61 16.39
C ASN A 194 12.82 -8.85 16.88
N ALA A 195 13.08 -9.28 18.11
CA ALA A 195 12.48 -10.49 18.68
C ALA A 195 10.96 -10.36 18.95
N GLN A 196 10.41 -9.16 19.01
CA GLN A 196 9.02 -8.89 19.37
C GLN A 196 8.15 -8.71 18.13
N TYR A 197 8.64 -7.92 17.14
CA TYR A 197 7.89 -7.60 15.93
C TYR A 197 8.79 -7.31 14.74
N GLN A 198 8.22 -7.39 13.56
CA GLN A 198 8.78 -6.84 12.33
C GLN A 198 7.84 -5.74 11.82
N LEU A 199 8.39 -4.55 11.59
CA LEU A 199 7.69 -3.44 10.94
C LEU A 199 8.34 -3.20 9.58
N ALA A 200 7.51 -3.17 8.55
CA ALA A 200 7.93 -2.94 7.18
C ALA A 200 6.99 -1.93 6.52
N TYR A 201 7.53 -0.91 5.88
CA TYR A 201 6.73 0.02 5.10
C TYR A 201 7.55 0.76 4.05
N GLN A 202 6.85 1.32 3.09
CA GLN A 202 7.31 2.36 2.18
C GLN A 202 6.49 3.62 2.42
N GLN A 203 7.16 4.76 2.37
CA GLN A 203 6.54 6.07 2.49
C GLN A 203 6.67 6.85 1.19
N GLY A 204 5.91 7.91 1.05
CA GLY A 204 6.01 8.82 -0.08
C GLY A 204 5.11 10.03 0.10
N SER A 205 5.48 11.14 -0.52
CA SER A 205 4.69 12.36 -0.49
C SER A 205 4.79 13.13 -1.80
N ILE A 206 3.78 13.94 -2.05
CA ILE A 206 3.69 14.79 -3.23
C ILE A 206 3.03 16.13 -2.86
N VAL A 207 3.56 17.21 -3.39
CA VAL A 207 2.93 18.54 -3.28
C VAL A 207 1.73 18.62 -4.21
N ARG A 208 0.59 19.06 -3.67
CA ARG A 208 -0.67 19.24 -4.39
C ARG A 208 -1.32 20.56 -4.01
N GLY A 209 -1.19 21.55 -4.88
CA GLY A 209 -1.66 22.90 -4.58
C GLY A 209 -0.94 23.51 -3.38
N ASN A 210 -1.68 23.78 -2.31
CA ASN A 210 -1.15 24.36 -1.07
C ASN A 210 -0.94 23.35 0.06
N GLN A 211 -0.90 22.06 -0.25
CA GLN A 211 -0.72 20.97 0.73
C GLN A 211 0.23 19.91 0.19
N GLN A 212 0.73 19.07 1.09
CA GLN A 212 1.40 17.82 0.76
C GLN A 212 0.43 16.67 1.01
N GLN A 213 0.33 15.74 0.07
CA GLN A 213 -0.35 14.46 0.26
C GLN A 213 0.69 13.38 0.51
N ALA A 214 0.56 12.66 1.61
CA ALA A 214 1.56 11.68 2.05
C ALA A 214 0.94 10.30 2.29
N TRP A 215 1.84 9.28 2.28
CA TRP A 215 1.52 7.87 2.43
C TRP A 215 2.49 7.15 3.35
N ILE A 216 1.97 6.15 4.07
CA ILE A 216 2.72 5.01 4.55
C ILE A 216 1.95 3.75 4.19
N VAL A 217 2.59 2.79 3.54
CA VAL A 217 2.00 1.51 3.16
C VAL A 217 2.91 0.36 3.55
N GLY A 218 2.39 -0.61 4.31
CA GLY A 218 3.23 -1.68 4.82
C GLY A 218 2.48 -2.70 5.66
N TRP A 219 3.20 -3.31 6.58
CA TRP A 219 2.64 -4.26 7.56
C TRP A 219 3.42 -4.24 8.86
N ILE A 220 2.75 -4.66 9.92
CA ILE A 220 3.39 -5.11 11.15
C ILE A 220 3.16 -6.62 11.31
N GLU A 221 4.20 -7.34 11.68
CA GLU A 221 4.15 -8.75 12.04
C GLU A 221 4.50 -8.87 13.52
N GLU A 222 3.56 -9.35 14.31
CA GLU A 222 3.70 -9.54 15.75
C GLU A 222 2.93 -10.78 16.18
N ASN A 223 3.45 -11.55 17.15
CA ASN A 223 2.82 -12.77 17.65
C ASN A 223 2.44 -13.78 16.54
N ARG A 224 3.29 -13.92 15.50
CA ARG A 224 3.10 -14.82 14.34
C ARG A 224 1.88 -14.46 13.46
N HIS A 225 1.32 -13.27 13.63
CA HIS A 225 0.26 -12.74 12.78
C HIS A 225 0.76 -11.51 12.02
N VAL A 226 0.22 -11.30 10.84
CA VAL A 226 0.54 -10.14 10.03
C VAL A 226 -0.67 -9.23 9.86
N TYR A 227 -0.40 -7.95 9.92
CA TYR A 227 -1.38 -6.89 9.82
C TYR A 227 -0.93 -5.87 8.77
N PRO A 228 -1.29 -6.08 7.49
CA PRO A 228 -1.09 -5.06 6.47
C PRO A 228 -1.86 -3.78 6.83
N PHE A 229 -1.22 -2.62 6.62
CA PHE A 229 -1.85 -1.34 6.89
C PHE A 229 -1.48 -0.28 5.86
N VAL A 230 -2.33 0.73 5.76
CA VAL A 230 -2.14 1.91 4.93
C VAL A 230 -2.57 3.14 5.72
N LEU A 231 -1.73 4.17 5.66
CA LEU A 231 -1.99 5.52 6.12
C LEU A 231 -1.87 6.45 4.91
N SER A 232 -2.85 7.35 4.71
CA SER A 232 -2.75 8.45 3.76
C SER A 232 -3.27 9.72 4.39
N PHE A 233 -2.53 10.83 4.27
CA PHE A 233 -2.89 12.09 4.90
C PHE A 233 -2.44 13.30 4.09
N ASP A 234 -3.11 14.43 4.32
CA ASP A 234 -2.73 15.73 3.80
C ASP A 234 -2.17 16.58 4.95
N ALA A 235 -1.05 17.25 4.69
CA ALA A 235 -0.33 18.11 5.63
C ALA A 235 0.00 19.48 5.00
N ALA A 236 0.42 20.44 5.81
CA ALA A 236 0.92 21.73 5.34
C ALA A 236 2.16 21.58 4.44
N LEU A 237 2.43 22.57 3.58
CA LEU A 237 3.56 22.51 2.63
C LEU A 237 4.93 22.39 3.30
N ASP A 238 5.09 22.99 4.47
CA ASP A 238 6.31 23.02 5.28
C ASP A 238 6.42 21.88 6.28
N ALA A 239 5.43 20.98 6.31
CA ALA A 239 5.41 19.86 7.24
C ALA A 239 6.44 18.78 6.84
N ASP A 240 7.13 18.23 7.85
CA ASP A 240 7.92 17.01 7.68
C ASP A 240 6.97 15.79 7.63
N THR A 241 6.52 15.46 6.43
CA THR A 241 5.57 14.36 6.20
C THR A 241 6.13 13.00 6.58
N ASP A 242 7.44 12.81 6.52
CA ASP A 242 8.09 11.55 6.88
C ASP A 242 8.06 11.35 8.40
N ALA A 243 8.42 12.37 9.17
CA ALA A 243 8.35 12.32 10.63
C ALA A 243 6.89 12.20 11.13
N ILE A 244 5.97 12.96 10.53
CA ILE A 244 4.53 12.90 10.87
C ILE A 244 3.98 11.51 10.58
N GLY A 245 4.22 10.99 9.38
CA GLY A 245 3.69 9.69 8.96
C GLY A 245 4.19 8.56 9.85
N LYS A 246 5.50 8.55 10.17
CA LYS A 246 6.09 7.58 11.09
C LYS A 246 5.43 7.65 12.46
N LYS A 247 5.39 8.85 13.07
CA LYS A 247 4.77 9.06 14.38
C LYS A 247 3.31 8.65 14.40
N LEU A 248 2.52 9.10 13.43
CA LEU A 248 1.10 8.82 13.33
C LEU A 248 0.83 7.31 13.18
N SER A 249 1.62 6.62 12.36
CA SER A 249 1.51 5.15 12.23
C SER A 249 1.83 4.43 13.54
N GLU A 250 2.91 4.84 14.22
CA GLU A 250 3.32 4.23 15.49
C GLU A 250 2.28 4.48 16.59
N ASP A 251 1.73 5.69 16.69
CA ASP A 251 0.70 6.04 17.68
C ASP A 251 -0.58 5.22 17.45
N ILE A 252 -1.06 5.12 16.21
CA ILE A 252 -2.22 4.30 15.85
C ILE A 252 -1.97 2.82 16.14
N LEU A 253 -0.85 2.27 15.69
CA LEU A 253 -0.52 0.87 15.93
C LEU A 253 -0.42 0.57 17.44
N ARG A 254 0.12 1.49 18.24
CA ARG A 254 0.19 1.36 19.70
C ARG A 254 -1.20 1.35 20.36
N ASP A 255 -2.11 2.22 19.90
CA ASP A 255 -3.51 2.25 20.37
C ASP A 255 -4.24 0.95 20.02
N LEU A 256 -3.98 0.40 18.84
CA LEU A 256 -4.52 -0.90 18.39
C LEU A 256 -3.89 -2.11 19.09
N GLY A 257 -2.92 -1.90 19.99
CA GLY A 257 -2.36 -2.92 20.87
C GLY A 257 -1.02 -3.50 20.48
N PHE A 258 -0.39 -2.98 19.41
CA PHE A 258 0.94 -3.44 18.97
C PHE A 258 2.09 -2.88 19.81
N PHE A 259 3.30 -3.40 19.60
CA PHE A 259 4.55 -3.06 20.30
C PHE A 259 4.58 -3.42 21.79
N LYS A 260 3.66 -4.25 22.25
CA LYS A 260 3.61 -4.65 23.67
C LYS A 260 4.43 -5.89 23.99
N GLY A 261 4.81 -6.65 22.97
CA GLY A 261 5.56 -7.89 23.14
C GLY A 261 4.83 -8.93 24.00
N ILE A 262 3.52 -8.86 24.07
CA ILE A 262 2.70 -9.82 24.81
C ILE A 262 2.55 -11.05 23.91
N MET A 263 3.14 -12.14 24.35
CA MET A 263 2.94 -13.46 23.74
C MET A 263 1.69 -14.13 24.30
#